data_14704b3680793d927f3b39bfcd3feac8
#
_entry.id   14704b3680793d927f3b39bfcd3feac8
#
_cell.length_a   1.000
_cell.length_b   1.000
_cell.length_c   1.000
_cell.angle_alpha   90.00
_cell.angle_beta   90.00
_cell.angle_gamma   90.00
#
_symmetry.space_group_name_H-M   'P 1'
#
loop_
_entity.id
_entity.type
_entity.pdbx_description
1 polymer ?
#
loop_
_entity_poly.entity_id
_entity_poly.type
_entity_poly.pdbx_seq_one_letter_code
_entity_poly.pdbx_strand_id
1 'polypeptide(L)'
;MRQEYFTAVIEEWEAFEANGYHRLYTTADGVSSGFDDEGRTIGNYEALFRTFSYGTLNSKESLFEVAFYTVDGSTGARGYWGTYNGSYVDAPSIQTTETSNYMGRANANFRVVPEWKGYFEADDERRDVMVCTYRYVWNSDIYNHEKQEQTATRSWYPGKWRREWMPLGYKDPNITDVNYCMLRYADVILMAAEAYNEIGETSMAWTLLNEVRDRANATAVYSLQDYRTYQSLPDLPFFNGGTAQDNFRTALYWERGFELAFEGMRRYDLLRWGILRDALVMTGNNTVANTEGSTRAYLAGDNFQTGKHELFPIPLDEIQANPLLENTNNPNY
;
A
#
# COMPACT_ATOMS: atom_id res chain seq x y z
N MET A 1 -17.79 -0.41 18.82
CA MET A 1 -18.65 0.24 17.81
C MET A 1 -20.04 -0.32 17.94
N ARG A 2 -21.06 0.48 17.69
CA ARG A 2 -22.44 0.00 17.79
C ARG A 2 -22.79 -0.81 16.56
N GLN A 3 -23.55 -1.87 16.72
CA GLN A 3 -23.97 -2.77 15.64
C GLN A 3 -24.66 -2.05 14.49
N GLU A 4 -25.39 -0.97 14.79
CA GLU A 4 -26.06 -0.10 13.80
C GLU A 4 -25.11 0.47 12.72
N TYR A 5 -23.85 0.75 13.06
CA TYR A 5 -22.87 1.24 12.07
C TYR A 5 -22.40 0.16 11.12
N PHE A 6 -22.24 -1.06 11.61
CA PHE A 6 -21.89 -2.19 10.74
C PHE A 6 -23.03 -2.55 9.78
N THR A 7 -24.28 -2.49 10.26
CA THR A 7 -25.45 -2.67 9.39
C THR A 7 -25.48 -1.60 8.29
N ALA A 8 -25.23 -0.34 8.61
CA ALA A 8 -25.18 0.73 7.61
C ALA A 8 -24.05 0.51 6.57
N VAL A 9 -22.88 0.01 6.97
CA VAL A 9 -21.81 -0.36 6.02
C VAL A 9 -22.24 -1.46 5.07
N ILE A 10 -22.99 -2.45 5.57
CA ILE A 10 -23.51 -3.54 4.74
C ILE A 10 -24.55 -3.03 3.75
N GLU A 11 -25.49 -2.18 4.20
CA GLU A 11 -26.49 -1.56 3.31
C GLU A 11 -25.85 -0.77 2.16
N GLU A 12 -24.81 0.00 2.46
CA GLU A 12 -24.04 0.73 1.44
C GLU A 12 -23.29 -0.23 0.51
N TRP A 13 -22.68 -1.29 1.04
CA TRP A 13 -22.03 -2.33 0.25
C TRP A 13 -23.01 -2.99 -0.74
N GLU A 14 -24.18 -3.42 -0.26
CA GLU A 14 -25.20 -4.05 -1.09
C GLU A 14 -25.69 -3.12 -2.21
N ALA A 15 -25.78 -1.81 -1.93
CA ALA A 15 -26.13 -0.82 -2.96
C ALA A 15 -25.02 -0.66 -4.01
N PHE A 16 -23.75 -0.74 -3.62
CA PHE A 16 -22.61 -0.76 -4.54
C PHE A 16 -22.61 -2.00 -5.43
N GLU A 17 -22.80 -3.18 -4.87
CA GLU A 17 -22.91 -4.44 -5.60
C GLU A 17 -24.06 -4.42 -6.60
N ALA A 18 -25.25 -3.97 -6.17
CA ALA A 18 -26.42 -3.87 -7.03
C ALA A 18 -26.23 -2.90 -8.20
N ASN A 19 -25.42 -1.85 -8.02
CA ASN A 19 -25.09 -0.90 -9.09
C ASN A 19 -24.18 -1.53 -10.15
N GLY A 20 -23.22 -2.39 -9.74
CA GLY A 20 -22.33 -3.13 -10.62
C GLY A 20 -21.34 -2.29 -11.44
N TYR A 21 -21.20 -0.99 -11.14
CA TYR A 21 -20.28 -0.11 -11.86
C TYR A 21 -18.82 -0.30 -11.41
N HIS A 22 -18.61 -0.33 -10.09
CA HIS A 22 -17.30 -0.55 -9.51
C HIS A 22 -17.03 -2.04 -9.35
N ARG A 23 -15.80 -2.42 -9.56
CA ARG A 23 -15.29 -3.78 -9.39
C ARG A 23 -13.78 -3.79 -9.26
N LEU A 24 -13.24 -4.92 -8.84
CA LEU A 24 -11.79 -5.12 -8.82
C LEU A 24 -11.21 -5.02 -10.24
N TYR A 25 -10.12 -4.31 -10.39
CA TYR A 25 -9.40 -4.15 -11.64
C TYR A 25 -8.69 -5.43 -12.04
N THR A 26 -8.73 -5.73 -13.33
CA THR A 26 -8.05 -6.90 -13.91
C THR A 26 -7.33 -6.52 -15.20
N THR A 27 -6.53 -7.41 -15.74
CA THR A 27 -5.86 -7.22 -17.03
C THR A 27 -6.83 -7.04 -18.20
N ALA A 28 -8.08 -7.52 -18.07
CA ALA A 28 -9.13 -7.30 -19.06
C ALA A 28 -9.56 -5.82 -19.16
N ASP A 29 -9.28 -5.02 -18.14
CA ASP A 29 -9.56 -3.57 -18.13
C ASP A 29 -8.48 -2.75 -18.84
N GLY A 30 -7.36 -3.36 -19.11
CA GLY A 30 -6.22 -2.78 -19.76
C GLY A 30 -4.93 -2.94 -18.96
N VAL A 31 -3.82 -2.88 -19.66
CA VAL A 31 -2.47 -2.90 -19.06
C VAL A 31 -1.66 -1.78 -19.68
N SER A 32 -1.21 -0.85 -18.86
CA SER A 32 -0.28 0.19 -19.30
C SER A 32 1.11 -0.41 -19.52
N SER A 33 1.72 -0.13 -20.67
CA SER A 33 3.09 -0.58 -20.96
C SER A 33 4.09 0.12 -20.06
N GLY A 34 5.07 -0.63 -19.57
CA GLY A 34 6.20 -0.12 -18.81
C GLY A 34 7.52 -0.40 -19.50
N PHE A 35 8.60 -0.04 -18.84
CA PHE A 35 9.95 -0.37 -19.27
C PHE A 35 10.21 -1.88 -19.05
N ASP A 36 10.92 -2.50 -20.00
CA ASP A 36 11.38 -3.91 -19.91
C ASP A 36 10.25 -4.95 -19.72
N ASP A 37 9.12 -4.75 -20.38
CA ASP A 37 7.96 -5.66 -20.30
C ASP A 37 7.91 -6.72 -21.39
N GLU A 38 8.87 -6.76 -22.31
CA GLU A 38 8.82 -7.63 -23.48
C GLU A 38 8.77 -9.12 -23.06
N GLY A 39 7.69 -9.77 -23.44
CA GLY A 39 7.47 -11.19 -23.15
C GLY A 39 7.09 -11.53 -21.70
N ARG A 40 6.91 -10.55 -20.83
CA ARG A 40 6.50 -10.79 -19.45
C ARG A 40 4.97 -10.83 -19.30
N THR A 41 4.47 -11.79 -18.54
CA THR A 41 3.06 -11.83 -18.16
C THR A 41 2.82 -10.82 -17.03
N ILE A 42 1.82 -9.96 -17.23
CA ILE A 42 1.36 -8.99 -16.23
C ILE A 42 0.13 -9.56 -15.53
N GLY A 43 0.18 -9.61 -14.21
CA GLY A 43 -0.95 -10.04 -13.39
C GLY A 43 -1.98 -8.92 -13.14
N ASN A 44 -3.13 -9.29 -12.59
CA ASN A 44 -4.23 -8.37 -12.35
C ASN A 44 -3.86 -7.26 -11.35
N TYR A 45 -3.17 -7.64 -10.27
CA TYR A 45 -2.77 -6.67 -9.25
C TYR A 45 -1.72 -5.68 -9.75
N GLU A 46 -0.80 -6.14 -10.56
CA GLU A 46 0.18 -5.27 -11.21
C GLU A 46 -0.49 -4.31 -12.21
N ALA A 47 -1.44 -4.80 -13.01
CA ALA A 47 -2.18 -3.99 -13.98
C ALA A 47 -2.87 -2.79 -13.33
N LEU A 48 -3.45 -2.99 -12.13
CA LEU A 48 -4.04 -1.92 -11.33
C LEU A 48 -3.02 -0.81 -11.03
N PHE A 49 -1.86 -1.15 -10.46
CA PHE A 49 -0.87 -0.15 -10.05
C PHE A 49 -0.13 0.49 -11.21
N ARG A 50 -0.05 -0.21 -12.34
CA ARG A 50 0.41 0.39 -13.60
C ARG A 50 -0.51 1.52 -14.06
N THR A 51 -1.82 1.36 -13.93
CA THR A 51 -2.79 2.40 -14.29
C THR A 51 -2.55 3.68 -13.49
N PHE A 52 -2.40 3.58 -12.18
CA PHE A 52 -2.07 4.73 -11.32
C PHE A 52 -0.71 5.33 -11.64
N SER A 53 0.31 4.50 -11.86
CA SER A 53 1.67 4.95 -12.18
C SER A 53 1.76 5.62 -13.55
N TYR A 54 0.95 5.20 -14.48
CA TYR A 54 0.87 5.79 -15.82
C TYR A 54 0.09 7.11 -15.87
N GLY A 55 -0.55 7.50 -14.76
CA GLY A 55 -1.37 8.71 -14.68
C GLY A 55 -2.73 8.58 -15.36
N THR A 56 -3.20 7.36 -15.60
CA THR A 56 -4.52 7.09 -16.17
C THR A 56 -5.54 6.95 -15.05
N LEU A 57 -6.64 7.69 -15.13
CA LEU A 57 -7.73 7.58 -14.18
C LEU A 57 -8.37 6.17 -14.26
N ASN A 58 -8.47 5.53 -13.11
CA ASN A 58 -9.07 4.21 -12.99
C ASN A 58 -10.50 4.30 -12.46
N SER A 59 -11.47 4.41 -13.37
CA SER A 59 -12.87 4.56 -13.01
C SER A 59 -13.56 3.25 -12.55
N LYS A 60 -12.87 2.10 -12.59
CA LYS A 60 -13.48 0.82 -12.18
C LYS A 60 -13.23 0.49 -10.73
N GLU A 61 -11.99 0.57 -10.29
CA GLU A 61 -11.65 0.25 -8.91
C GLU A 61 -11.49 1.50 -8.03
N SER A 62 -11.06 2.64 -8.57
CA SER A 62 -10.90 3.89 -7.84
C SER A 62 -12.25 4.55 -7.57
N LEU A 63 -12.56 4.82 -6.32
CA LEU A 63 -13.73 5.58 -5.89
C LEU A 63 -13.38 7.05 -5.65
N PHE A 64 -12.18 7.29 -5.10
CA PHE A 64 -11.67 8.64 -4.90
C PHE A 64 -10.17 8.69 -5.18
N GLU A 65 -9.81 9.43 -6.22
CA GLU A 65 -8.46 9.50 -6.76
C GLU A 65 -8.05 10.95 -6.98
N VAL A 66 -6.86 11.30 -6.50
CA VAL A 66 -6.24 12.60 -6.74
C VAL A 66 -5.31 12.47 -7.93
N ALA A 67 -5.66 13.11 -9.04
CA ALA A 67 -4.86 13.13 -10.23
C ALA A 67 -3.78 14.20 -10.15
N PHE A 68 -2.57 13.84 -10.59
CA PHE A 68 -1.47 14.76 -10.79
C PHE A 68 -1.19 14.90 -12.28
N TYR A 69 -0.80 16.07 -12.71
CA TYR A 69 -0.52 16.35 -14.09
C TYR A 69 0.64 17.32 -14.24
N THR A 70 1.65 16.92 -14.97
CA THR A 70 2.82 17.75 -15.29
C THR A 70 2.78 18.13 -16.76
N VAL A 71 2.54 19.40 -17.05
CA VAL A 71 2.72 19.96 -18.39
C VAL A 71 4.14 20.52 -18.50
N ASP A 72 4.93 20.01 -19.41
CA ASP A 72 6.26 20.51 -19.76
C ASP A 72 7.22 20.79 -18.59
N GLY A 73 7.04 20.04 -17.49
CA GLY A 73 7.95 20.09 -16.34
C GLY A 73 7.84 21.33 -15.45
N SER A 74 6.98 22.31 -15.71
CA SER A 74 7.07 23.59 -15.01
C SER A 74 5.84 24.10 -14.27
N THR A 75 4.62 23.74 -14.64
CA THR A 75 3.43 24.46 -14.16
C THR A 75 2.24 23.62 -13.76
N GLY A 76 2.31 22.30 -13.78
CA GLY A 76 1.21 21.42 -13.42
C GLY A 76 1.06 21.16 -11.92
N ALA A 77 0.06 20.43 -11.54
CA ALA A 77 -0.10 19.88 -10.20
C ALA A 77 0.95 18.77 -9.99
N ARG A 78 2.11 19.17 -9.48
CA ARG A 78 3.29 18.32 -9.34
C ARG A 78 3.09 17.22 -8.33
N GLY A 79 3.34 15.97 -8.70
CA GLY A 79 3.34 14.81 -7.83
C GLY A 79 4.75 14.33 -7.49
N TYR A 80 4.99 14.06 -6.21
CA TYR A 80 6.23 13.42 -5.73
C TYR A 80 6.01 11.98 -5.28
N TRP A 81 4.79 11.49 -5.36
CA TRP A 81 4.41 10.20 -4.82
C TRP A 81 5.24 9.07 -5.42
N GLY A 82 5.29 8.96 -6.74
CA GLY A 82 6.09 7.94 -7.43
C GLY A 82 7.60 8.16 -7.36
N THR A 83 8.07 9.36 -6.96
CA THR A 83 9.50 9.63 -6.77
C THR A 83 9.98 9.15 -5.41
N TYR A 84 9.17 9.30 -4.36
CA TYR A 84 9.53 8.93 -3.00
C TYR A 84 9.13 7.50 -2.63
N ASN A 85 8.03 7.03 -3.19
CA ASN A 85 7.53 5.66 -3.05
C ASN A 85 7.80 4.90 -4.35
N GLY A 86 8.38 3.76 -4.27
CA GLY A 86 8.74 2.94 -5.43
C GLY A 86 10.19 2.55 -5.42
N SER A 87 10.63 1.86 -6.47
CA SER A 87 12.00 1.42 -6.65
C SER A 87 12.94 2.59 -6.89
N TYR A 88 14.19 2.43 -6.47
CA TYR A 88 15.24 3.41 -6.78
C TYR A 88 15.56 3.39 -8.26
N VAL A 89 15.60 4.58 -8.87
CA VAL A 89 16.08 4.79 -10.25
C VAL A 89 17.12 5.91 -10.21
N ASP A 90 18.36 5.56 -10.51
CA ASP A 90 19.43 6.53 -10.69
C ASP A 90 19.50 6.94 -12.15
N ALA A 91 19.32 8.21 -12.38
CA ALA A 91 19.38 8.77 -13.72
C ALA A 91 19.87 10.22 -13.68
N PRO A 92 20.74 10.63 -14.61
CA PRO A 92 21.11 12.02 -14.76
C PRO A 92 19.90 12.84 -15.25
N SER A 93 19.97 14.13 -15.05
CA SER A 93 19.05 15.05 -15.73
C SER A 93 19.38 15.08 -17.21
N ILE A 94 18.50 14.51 -18.04
CA ILE A 94 18.68 14.49 -19.48
C ILE A 94 17.81 15.61 -20.08
N GLN A 95 18.44 16.53 -20.78
CA GLN A 95 17.75 17.66 -21.41
C GLN A 95 17.38 17.39 -22.89
N THR A 96 17.64 16.20 -23.40
CA THR A 96 17.39 15.88 -24.81
C THR A 96 16.11 15.03 -24.96
N THR A 97 15.39 15.30 -26.04
CA THR A 97 14.17 14.55 -26.44
C THR A 97 14.49 13.19 -27.05
N GLU A 98 15.76 12.81 -27.15
CA GLU A 98 16.23 11.69 -27.96
C GLU A 98 16.24 10.34 -27.21
N THR A 99 15.96 10.32 -25.91
CA THR A 99 15.98 9.09 -25.11
C THR A 99 14.58 8.58 -24.85
N SER A 100 14.03 7.82 -25.81
CA SER A 100 12.71 7.18 -25.68
C SER A 100 12.60 6.24 -24.46
N ASN A 101 13.73 5.75 -23.96
CA ASN A 101 13.80 4.81 -22.84
C ASN A 101 14.08 5.47 -21.48
N TYR A 102 14.10 6.80 -21.39
CA TYR A 102 14.40 7.49 -20.16
C TYR A 102 13.22 7.42 -19.19
N MET A 103 13.45 6.84 -18.01
CA MET A 103 12.46 6.72 -16.95
C MET A 103 12.39 7.92 -16.00
N GLY A 104 13.43 8.78 -15.96
CA GLY A 104 13.61 9.78 -14.92
C GLY A 104 14.22 9.19 -13.66
N ARG A 105 14.16 9.92 -12.54
CA ARG A 105 14.72 9.53 -11.24
C ARG A 105 13.63 9.13 -10.24
N ALA A 106 13.96 8.18 -9.38
CA ALA A 106 13.19 7.89 -8.17
C ALA A 106 14.14 7.76 -6.98
N ASN A 107 13.92 8.56 -5.95
CA ASN A 107 14.80 8.63 -4.76
C ASN A 107 14.59 7.43 -3.83
N ALA A 108 13.42 6.79 -3.87
CA ALA A 108 13.07 5.64 -3.05
C ALA A 108 13.38 5.87 -1.56
N ASN A 109 12.73 6.86 -0.97
CA ASN A 109 13.01 7.30 0.41
C ASN A 109 12.62 6.26 1.46
N PHE A 110 11.77 5.30 1.09
CA PHE A 110 11.28 4.27 1.98
C PHE A 110 11.90 2.91 1.65
N ARG A 111 11.99 2.07 2.66
CA ARG A 111 12.45 0.68 2.54
C ARG A 111 11.39 -0.25 3.08
N VAL A 112 11.33 -1.44 2.51
CA VAL A 112 10.45 -2.51 2.99
C VAL A 112 11.19 -3.30 4.06
N VAL A 113 10.47 -3.68 5.11
CA VAL A 113 10.92 -4.68 6.06
C VAL A 113 11.01 -6.03 5.34
N PRO A 114 12.18 -6.69 5.29
CA PRO A 114 12.38 -7.90 4.48
C PRO A 114 11.41 -9.04 4.79
N GLU A 115 11.06 -9.20 6.06
CA GLU A 115 10.13 -10.21 6.54
C GLU A 115 8.76 -10.10 5.87
N TRP A 116 8.36 -8.88 5.47
CA TRP A 116 7.09 -8.63 4.80
C TRP A 116 6.91 -9.47 3.54
N LYS A 117 7.97 -9.62 2.74
CA LYS A 117 7.93 -10.48 1.54
C LYS A 117 7.68 -11.95 1.88
N GLY A 118 8.19 -12.42 3.01
CA GLY A 118 8.04 -13.79 3.48
C GLY A 118 6.66 -14.13 4.05
N TYR A 119 5.81 -13.13 4.29
CA TYR A 119 4.46 -13.35 4.80
C TYR A 119 3.45 -13.69 3.71
N PHE A 120 3.75 -13.41 2.46
CA PHE A 120 2.89 -13.77 1.33
C PHE A 120 3.05 -15.25 0.96
N GLU A 121 2.00 -15.86 0.46
CA GLU A 121 2.14 -17.14 -0.22
C GLU A 121 2.89 -17.00 -1.56
N ALA A 122 3.38 -18.13 -2.09
CA ALA A 122 4.30 -18.08 -3.23
C ALA A 122 3.66 -17.53 -4.51
N ASP A 123 2.38 -17.79 -4.72
CA ASP A 123 1.65 -17.47 -5.95
C ASP A 123 0.83 -16.17 -5.83
N ASP A 124 0.84 -15.51 -4.66
CA ASP A 124 0.18 -14.23 -4.46
C ASP A 124 0.91 -13.12 -5.23
N GLU A 125 0.26 -12.59 -6.27
CA GLU A 125 0.82 -11.53 -7.13
C GLU A 125 1.24 -10.28 -6.34
N ARG A 126 0.58 -10.00 -5.22
CA ARG A 126 0.86 -8.85 -4.37
C ARG A 126 2.27 -8.87 -3.80
N ARG A 127 2.83 -10.04 -3.55
CA ARG A 127 4.18 -10.22 -3.02
C ARG A 127 5.22 -9.46 -3.82
N ASP A 128 5.25 -9.69 -5.12
CA ASP A 128 6.29 -9.14 -6.00
C ASP A 128 5.91 -7.74 -6.54
N VAL A 129 4.64 -7.38 -6.51
CA VAL A 129 4.20 -6.01 -6.74
C VAL A 129 4.55 -5.10 -5.57
N MET A 130 4.29 -5.54 -4.33
CA MET A 130 4.55 -4.72 -3.13
C MET A 130 6.02 -4.59 -2.78
N VAL A 131 6.83 -5.61 -3.07
CA VAL A 131 8.24 -5.65 -2.70
C VAL A 131 9.11 -5.67 -3.95
N CYS A 132 9.67 -4.53 -4.30
CA CYS A 132 10.63 -4.42 -5.38
C CYS A 132 12.04 -4.76 -4.87
N THR A 133 12.64 -5.82 -5.41
CA THR A 133 13.95 -6.34 -5.02
C THR A 133 15.10 -5.82 -5.87
N TYR A 134 14.84 -4.93 -6.80
CA TYR A 134 15.82 -4.39 -7.75
C TYR A 134 15.76 -2.87 -7.82
N ARG A 135 16.71 -2.30 -8.52
CA ARG A 135 16.78 -0.88 -8.88
C ARG A 135 17.16 -0.74 -10.35
N TYR A 136 17.03 0.47 -10.88
CA TYR A 136 17.57 0.80 -12.18
C TYR A 136 18.70 1.82 -12.05
N VAL A 137 19.73 1.66 -12.87
CA VAL A 137 20.88 2.57 -12.96
C VAL A 137 21.02 3.01 -14.42
N TRP A 138 21.23 4.29 -14.64
CA TRP A 138 21.45 4.81 -15.96
C TRP A 138 22.86 4.45 -16.47
N ASN A 139 22.92 3.82 -17.65
CA ASN A 139 24.15 3.56 -18.36
C ASN A 139 24.32 4.56 -19.52
N SER A 140 25.28 5.48 -19.37
CA SER A 140 25.53 6.54 -20.36
C SER A 140 26.15 6.03 -21.66
N ASP A 141 26.78 4.85 -21.64
CA ASP A 141 27.45 4.29 -22.84
C ASP A 141 26.43 3.74 -23.85
N ILE A 142 25.31 3.24 -23.35
CA ILE A 142 24.23 2.69 -24.18
C ILE A 142 22.97 3.55 -24.17
N TYR A 143 22.97 4.67 -23.44
CA TYR A 143 21.81 5.56 -23.28
C TYR A 143 20.54 4.80 -22.85
N ASN A 144 20.67 3.95 -21.84
CA ASN A 144 19.56 3.14 -21.34
C ASN A 144 19.68 2.87 -19.83
N HIS A 145 18.57 2.48 -19.20
CA HIS A 145 18.56 2.00 -17.83
C HIS A 145 18.90 0.53 -17.75
N GLU A 146 19.73 0.14 -16.79
CA GLU A 146 20.08 -1.24 -16.50
C GLU A 146 19.48 -1.67 -15.17
N LYS A 147 18.77 -2.79 -15.17
CA LYS A 147 18.21 -3.41 -13.99
C LYS A 147 19.30 -4.08 -13.16
N GLN A 148 19.33 -3.79 -11.87
CA GLN A 148 20.26 -4.39 -10.90
C GLN A 148 19.51 -4.97 -9.71
N GLU A 149 19.60 -6.29 -9.53
CA GLU A 149 19.04 -6.97 -8.37
C GLU A 149 19.74 -6.54 -7.07
N GLN A 150 18.98 -6.35 -6.02
CA GLN A 150 19.46 -5.99 -4.69
C GLN A 150 19.62 -7.24 -3.83
N THR A 151 20.84 -7.71 -3.66
CA THR A 151 21.16 -8.88 -2.81
C THR A 151 20.99 -8.57 -1.31
N ALA A 152 21.19 -7.32 -0.92
CA ALA A 152 20.93 -6.88 0.45
C ALA A 152 19.43 -6.60 0.65
N THR A 153 18.72 -7.46 1.36
CA THR A 153 17.27 -7.38 1.57
C THR A 153 16.82 -6.06 2.23
N ARG A 154 17.68 -5.45 3.05
CA ARG A 154 17.45 -4.10 3.62
C ARG A 154 17.37 -2.98 2.58
N SER A 155 17.74 -3.26 1.35
CA SER A 155 17.70 -2.32 0.22
C SER A 155 16.47 -2.52 -0.67
N TRP A 156 15.51 -3.35 -0.28
CA TRP A 156 14.26 -3.54 -1.00
C TRP A 156 13.32 -2.35 -0.80
N TYR A 157 12.47 -2.11 -1.79
CA TYR A 157 11.64 -0.91 -1.90
C TYR A 157 10.15 -1.24 -1.93
N PRO A 158 9.27 -0.30 -1.52
CA PRO A 158 7.85 -0.38 -1.89
C PRO A 158 7.71 -0.41 -3.42
N GLY A 159 6.90 -1.32 -3.94
CA GLY A 159 6.87 -1.58 -5.38
C GLY A 159 5.61 -1.16 -6.12
N LYS A 160 4.60 -0.58 -5.45
CA LYS A 160 3.32 -0.23 -6.08
C LYS A 160 3.41 0.91 -7.10
N TRP A 161 4.33 1.85 -6.91
CA TRP A 161 4.47 3.02 -7.77
C TRP A 161 5.86 3.06 -8.37
N ARG A 162 6.14 2.09 -9.26
CA ARG A 162 7.45 1.96 -9.89
C ARG A 162 7.62 2.93 -11.04
N ARG A 163 8.78 3.55 -11.10
CA ARG A 163 9.13 4.50 -12.15
C ARG A 163 9.08 3.86 -13.55
N GLU A 164 9.42 2.59 -13.66
CA GLU A 164 9.36 1.85 -14.91
C GLU A 164 7.94 1.65 -15.47
N TRP A 165 6.91 1.87 -14.67
CA TRP A 165 5.52 1.81 -15.11
C TRP A 165 4.96 3.15 -15.59
N MET A 166 5.72 4.23 -15.44
CA MET A 166 5.34 5.55 -15.93
C MET A 166 5.64 5.69 -17.43
N PRO A 167 5.02 6.68 -18.11
CA PRO A 167 5.37 6.97 -19.49
C PRO A 167 6.86 7.22 -19.67
N LEU A 168 7.47 6.53 -20.63
CA LEU A 168 8.89 6.70 -20.96
C LEU A 168 9.14 8.03 -21.68
N GLY A 169 10.39 8.48 -21.66
CA GLY A 169 10.78 9.79 -22.24
C GLY A 169 10.41 10.97 -21.34
N TYR A 170 10.05 10.73 -20.11
CA TYR A 170 9.68 11.75 -19.14
C TYR A 170 10.87 12.65 -18.81
N LYS A 171 10.70 13.95 -19.04
CA LYS A 171 11.82 14.91 -19.00
C LYS A 171 12.17 15.43 -17.62
N ASP A 172 11.21 15.41 -16.69
CA ASP A 172 11.47 15.86 -15.31
C ASP A 172 11.97 14.68 -14.47
N PRO A 173 13.19 14.77 -13.92
CA PRO A 173 13.75 13.67 -13.15
C PRO A 173 13.07 13.48 -11.77
N ASN A 174 12.34 14.46 -11.25
CA ASN A 174 11.90 14.49 -9.87
C ASN A 174 10.38 14.53 -9.68
N ILE A 175 9.63 14.75 -10.75
CA ILE A 175 8.18 14.96 -10.71
C ILE A 175 7.49 13.84 -11.48
N THR A 176 6.33 13.44 -11.02
CA THR A 176 5.57 12.33 -11.61
C THR A 176 4.09 12.66 -11.69
N ASP A 177 3.40 12.05 -12.66
CA ASP A 177 1.95 12.10 -12.83
C ASP A 177 1.25 10.93 -12.14
N VAL A 178 1.92 10.26 -11.20
CA VAL A 178 1.34 9.15 -10.45
C VAL A 178 0.12 9.64 -9.69
N ASN A 179 -1.02 9.06 -9.98
CA ASN A 179 -2.26 9.34 -9.28
C ASN A 179 -2.25 8.71 -7.89
N TYR A 180 -2.79 9.43 -6.91
CA TYR A 180 -2.96 8.93 -5.56
C TYR A 180 -4.41 8.51 -5.33
N CYS A 181 -4.63 7.20 -5.22
CA CYS A 181 -5.94 6.66 -4.90
C CYS A 181 -6.13 6.66 -3.37
N MET A 182 -7.11 7.44 -2.90
CA MET A 182 -7.45 7.52 -1.48
C MET A 182 -8.45 6.45 -1.05
N LEU A 183 -9.32 6.03 -1.96
CA LEU A 183 -10.33 5.00 -1.70
C LEU A 183 -10.54 4.18 -2.96
N ARG A 184 -10.46 2.86 -2.84
CA ARG A 184 -10.71 1.93 -3.93
C ARG A 184 -11.60 0.76 -3.51
N TYR A 185 -12.16 0.10 -4.50
CA TYR A 185 -13.19 -0.91 -4.31
C TYR A 185 -12.73 -2.09 -3.43
N ALA A 186 -11.48 -2.52 -3.53
CA ALA A 186 -10.95 -3.55 -2.64
C ALA A 186 -11.01 -3.16 -1.15
N ASP A 187 -10.81 -1.88 -0.81
CA ASP A 187 -10.97 -1.40 0.56
C ASP A 187 -12.44 -1.48 1.00
N VAL A 188 -13.37 -1.13 0.12
CA VAL A 188 -14.82 -1.23 0.39
C VAL A 188 -15.24 -2.69 0.63
N ILE A 189 -14.75 -3.64 -0.19
CA ILE A 189 -14.96 -5.09 0.03
C ILE A 189 -14.48 -5.49 1.43
N LEU A 190 -13.26 -5.10 1.81
CA LEU A 190 -12.69 -5.47 3.11
C LEU A 190 -13.39 -4.77 4.28
N MET A 191 -13.94 -3.57 4.09
CA MET A 191 -14.81 -2.92 5.09
C MET A 191 -16.13 -3.66 5.25
N ALA A 192 -16.74 -4.11 4.17
CA ALA A 192 -17.95 -4.93 4.21
C ALA A 192 -17.69 -6.29 4.88
N ALA A 193 -16.56 -6.94 4.54
CA ALA A 193 -16.16 -8.19 5.20
C ALA A 193 -16.01 -8.02 6.72
N GLU A 194 -15.40 -6.92 7.16
CA GLU A 194 -15.34 -6.60 8.59
C GLU A 194 -16.73 -6.43 9.19
N ALA A 195 -17.60 -5.68 8.54
CA ALA A 195 -18.94 -5.40 9.03
C ALA A 195 -19.79 -6.70 9.17
N TYR A 196 -19.75 -7.59 8.17
CA TYR A 196 -20.41 -8.89 8.25
C TYR A 196 -19.87 -9.73 9.40
N ASN A 197 -18.56 -9.77 9.61
CA ASN A 197 -17.99 -10.48 10.76
C ASN A 197 -18.48 -9.89 12.08
N GLU A 198 -18.55 -8.58 12.22
CA GLU A 198 -18.93 -7.90 13.46
C GLU A 198 -20.41 -8.08 13.82
N ILE A 199 -21.29 -8.34 12.86
CA ILE A 199 -22.69 -8.69 13.10
C ILE A 199 -22.93 -10.21 13.27
N GLY A 200 -21.86 -11.03 13.13
CA GLY A 200 -21.93 -12.51 13.32
C GLY A 200 -22.04 -13.31 12.03
N GLU A 201 -22.07 -12.66 10.86
CA GLU A 201 -22.16 -13.29 9.55
C GLU A 201 -20.75 -13.61 8.99
N THR A 202 -19.93 -14.31 9.80
CA THR A 202 -18.52 -14.58 9.50
C THR A 202 -18.33 -15.38 8.21
N SER A 203 -19.29 -16.20 7.79
CA SER A 203 -19.21 -16.93 6.51
C SER A 203 -19.22 -15.98 5.31
N MET A 204 -20.05 -14.94 5.31
CA MET A 204 -20.06 -13.91 4.28
C MET A 204 -18.76 -13.12 4.30
N ALA A 205 -18.24 -12.82 5.49
CA ALA A 205 -16.97 -12.14 5.64
C ALA A 205 -15.81 -12.88 4.94
N TRP A 206 -15.71 -14.21 5.09
CA TRP A 206 -14.73 -15.03 4.36
C TRP A 206 -14.96 -15.00 2.85
N THR A 207 -16.19 -14.98 2.38
CA THR A 207 -16.50 -14.88 0.94
C THR A 207 -15.93 -13.59 0.34
N LEU A 208 -16.21 -12.46 0.98
CA LEU A 208 -15.72 -11.15 0.52
C LEU A 208 -14.18 -11.03 0.59
N LEU A 209 -13.56 -11.56 1.64
CA LEU A 209 -12.11 -11.60 1.75
C LEU A 209 -11.50 -12.40 0.59
N ASN A 210 -12.13 -13.50 0.18
CA ASN A 210 -11.67 -14.32 -0.92
C ASN A 210 -11.82 -13.64 -2.30
N GLU A 211 -12.74 -12.72 -2.50
CA GLU A 211 -12.82 -11.94 -3.74
C GLU A 211 -11.52 -11.13 -3.97
N VAL A 212 -11.02 -10.50 -2.91
CA VAL A 212 -9.76 -9.75 -2.97
C VAL A 212 -8.57 -10.68 -3.22
N ARG A 213 -8.57 -11.86 -2.58
CA ARG A 213 -7.52 -12.88 -2.75
C ARG A 213 -7.52 -13.46 -4.17
N ASP A 214 -8.68 -13.78 -4.70
CA ASP A 214 -8.84 -14.34 -6.06
C ASP A 214 -8.28 -13.39 -7.12
N ARG A 215 -8.57 -12.08 -7.03
CA ARG A 215 -8.01 -11.08 -7.93
C ARG A 215 -6.48 -11.11 -7.96
N ALA A 216 -5.85 -11.41 -6.83
CA ALA A 216 -4.39 -11.44 -6.64
C ALA A 216 -3.79 -12.85 -6.84
N ASN A 217 -4.55 -13.80 -7.36
CA ASN A 217 -4.13 -15.20 -7.51
C ASN A 217 -3.70 -15.87 -6.20
N ALA A 218 -4.21 -15.40 -5.06
CA ALA A 218 -3.97 -16.00 -3.76
C ALA A 218 -4.99 -17.09 -3.46
N THR A 219 -4.59 -18.14 -2.74
CA THR A 219 -5.45 -19.28 -2.45
C THR A 219 -6.66 -18.89 -1.59
N ALA A 220 -7.86 -19.35 -1.96
CA ALA A 220 -9.06 -19.12 -1.17
C ALA A 220 -8.97 -19.81 0.21
N VAL A 221 -9.46 -19.13 1.25
CA VAL A 221 -9.39 -19.57 2.64
C VAL A 221 -10.75 -19.35 3.33
N TYR A 222 -11.13 -20.26 4.23
CA TYR A 222 -12.42 -20.22 4.92
C TYR A 222 -12.28 -20.35 6.44
N SER A 223 -11.04 -20.38 6.92
CA SER A 223 -10.70 -20.41 8.34
C SER A 223 -9.33 -19.81 8.58
N LEU A 224 -9.03 -19.42 9.81
CA LEU A 224 -7.71 -18.97 10.21
C LEU A 224 -6.66 -20.08 10.04
N GLN A 225 -7.05 -21.34 10.19
CA GLN A 225 -6.15 -22.49 9.97
C GLN A 225 -5.75 -22.59 8.50
N ASP A 226 -6.71 -22.46 7.56
CA ASP A 226 -6.40 -22.43 6.14
C ASP A 226 -5.46 -21.28 5.82
N TYR A 227 -5.78 -20.08 6.34
CA TYR A 227 -4.97 -18.88 6.16
C TYR A 227 -3.51 -19.09 6.57
N ARG A 228 -3.28 -19.71 7.73
CA ARG A 228 -1.94 -20.03 8.25
C ARG A 228 -1.25 -21.19 7.51
N THR A 229 -1.97 -21.99 6.77
CA THR A 229 -1.39 -23.08 5.96
C THR A 229 -0.56 -22.54 4.80
N TYR A 230 -1.00 -21.44 4.21
CA TYR A 230 -0.35 -20.85 3.04
C TYR A 230 0.64 -19.74 3.39
N GLN A 231 0.58 -19.21 4.60
CA GLN A 231 1.34 -18.03 5.00
C GLN A 231 2.01 -18.21 6.36
N SER A 232 3.32 -17.97 6.43
CA SER A 232 4.09 -18.06 7.67
C SER A 232 4.00 -16.75 8.44
N LEU A 233 2.87 -16.54 9.14
CA LEU A 233 2.55 -15.31 9.83
C LEU A 233 2.89 -15.37 11.32
N PRO A 234 3.42 -14.30 11.92
CA PRO A 234 3.58 -14.21 13.36
C PRO A 234 2.22 -14.22 14.08
N ASP A 235 2.21 -14.76 15.29
CA ASP A 235 1.04 -14.66 16.15
C ASP A 235 0.77 -13.21 16.55
N LEU A 236 -0.51 -12.83 16.54
CA LEU A 236 -0.92 -11.51 16.97
C LEU A 236 -1.15 -11.48 18.48
N PRO A 237 -0.68 -10.44 19.19
CA PRO A 237 -0.97 -10.27 20.62
C PRO A 237 -2.40 -9.75 20.89
N PHE A 238 -3.20 -9.58 19.85
CA PHE A 238 -4.60 -9.12 19.86
C PHE A 238 -5.47 -10.05 19.00
N PHE A 239 -6.80 -9.95 19.08
CA PHE A 239 -7.74 -10.83 18.38
C PHE A 239 -7.54 -12.32 18.70
N ASN A 240 -7.18 -12.63 19.94
CA ASN A 240 -6.78 -13.96 20.40
C ASN A 240 -7.82 -14.66 21.29
N GLY A 241 -9.06 -14.18 21.27
CA GLY A 241 -10.17 -14.77 22.06
C GLY A 241 -10.63 -16.16 21.60
N GLY A 242 -10.16 -16.63 20.44
CA GLY A 242 -10.44 -17.96 19.92
C GLY A 242 -11.84 -18.13 19.33
N THR A 243 -12.62 -17.07 19.21
CA THR A 243 -13.94 -17.09 18.56
C THR A 243 -13.79 -17.08 17.03
N ALA A 244 -14.86 -17.46 16.32
CA ALA A 244 -14.89 -17.35 14.85
C ALA A 244 -14.65 -15.91 14.40
N GLN A 245 -15.22 -14.93 15.10
CA GLN A 245 -15.03 -13.52 14.83
C GLN A 245 -13.57 -13.07 15.06
N ASP A 246 -12.91 -13.50 16.14
CA ASP A 246 -11.51 -13.15 16.40
C ASP A 246 -10.56 -13.80 15.38
N ASN A 247 -10.86 -15.02 14.97
CA ASN A 247 -10.11 -15.70 13.93
C ASN A 247 -10.21 -14.94 12.60
N PHE A 248 -11.39 -14.44 12.25
CA PHE A 248 -11.55 -13.61 11.06
C PHE A 248 -10.88 -12.25 11.21
N ARG A 249 -10.97 -11.58 12.36
CA ARG A 249 -10.24 -10.31 12.62
C ARG A 249 -8.73 -10.48 12.42
N THR A 250 -8.18 -11.63 12.84
CA THR A 250 -6.76 -11.96 12.60
C THR A 250 -6.45 -12.07 11.11
N ALA A 251 -7.27 -12.77 10.33
CA ALA A 251 -7.11 -12.87 8.89
C ALA A 251 -7.27 -11.50 8.21
N LEU A 252 -8.29 -10.75 8.59
CA LEU A 252 -8.54 -9.40 8.05
C LEU A 252 -7.39 -8.42 8.36
N TYR A 253 -6.79 -8.52 9.55
CA TYR A 253 -5.61 -7.73 9.90
C TYR A 253 -4.49 -7.91 8.87
N TRP A 254 -4.20 -9.15 8.50
CA TRP A 254 -3.17 -9.46 7.51
C TRP A 254 -3.62 -9.11 6.09
N GLU A 255 -4.83 -9.48 5.71
CA GLU A 255 -5.36 -9.26 4.36
C GLU A 255 -5.42 -7.77 3.98
N ARG A 256 -5.89 -6.91 4.89
CA ARG A 256 -5.82 -5.45 4.70
C ARG A 256 -4.38 -4.96 4.60
N GLY A 257 -3.45 -5.58 5.33
CA GLY A 257 -2.02 -5.32 5.17
C GLY A 257 -1.52 -5.71 3.78
N PHE A 258 -1.82 -6.93 3.32
CA PHE A 258 -1.42 -7.43 2.00
C PHE A 258 -2.05 -6.65 0.85
N GLU A 259 -3.28 -6.22 1.00
CA GLU A 259 -3.98 -5.50 -0.06
C GLU A 259 -3.62 -4.01 -0.09
N LEU A 260 -3.56 -3.34 1.06
CA LEU A 260 -3.53 -1.88 1.17
C LEU A 260 -2.18 -1.31 1.65
N ALA A 261 -1.14 -2.15 1.82
CA ALA A 261 0.17 -1.64 2.24
C ALA A 261 0.69 -0.56 1.28
N PHE A 262 1.35 0.43 1.85
CA PHE A 262 1.94 1.60 1.16
C PHE A 262 0.91 2.58 0.54
N GLU A 263 -0.39 2.41 0.83
CA GLU A 263 -1.44 3.33 0.39
C GLU A 263 -1.85 4.35 1.47
N GLY A 264 -1.18 4.35 2.61
CA GLY A 264 -1.41 5.31 3.70
C GLY A 264 -2.49 4.91 4.70
N MET A 265 -3.22 3.81 4.48
CA MET A 265 -4.40 3.43 5.27
C MET A 265 -4.07 2.72 6.59
N ARG A 266 -2.92 2.04 6.68
CA ARG A 266 -2.61 1.13 7.80
C ARG A 266 -2.70 1.75 9.18
N ARG A 267 -2.21 2.98 9.35
CA ARG A 267 -2.27 3.69 10.64
C ARG A 267 -3.72 3.84 11.12
N TYR A 268 -4.64 4.14 10.24
CA TYR A 268 -6.05 4.35 10.57
C TYR A 268 -6.73 3.05 10.97
N ASP A 269 -6.41 1.93 10.31
CA ASP A 269 -6.87 0.61 10.73
C ASP A 269 -6.44 0.28 12.15
N LEU A 270 -5.13 0.44 12.44
CA LEU A 270 -4.58 0.13 13.75
C LEU A 270 -5.11 1.04 14.86
N LEU A 271 -5.41 2.30 14.54
CA LEU A 271 -6.04 3.25 15.47
C LEU A 271 -7.49 2.86 15.78
N ARG A 272 -8.32 2.61 14.75
CA ARG A 272 -9.74 2.29 14.94
C ARG A 272 -9.96 0.94 15.62
N TRP A 273 -9.02 0.02 15.46
CA TRP A 273 -9.01 -1.25 16.19
C TRP A 273 -8.41 -1.14 17.60
N GLY A 274 -7.80 0.00 17.95
CA GLY A 274 -7.19 0.23 19.26
C GLY A 274 -5.91 -0.56 19.51
N ILE A 275 -5.22 -1.00 18.46
CA ILE A 275 -4.05 -1.91 18.53
C ILE A 275 -2.76 -1.29 17.99
N LEU A 276 -2.74 0.02 17.73
CA LEU A 276 -1.58 0.67 17.07
C LEU A 276 -0.27 0.39 17.82
N ARG A 277 -0.24 0.58 19.15
CA ARG A 277 0.97 0.34 19.95
C ARG A 277 1.42 -1.12 19.85
N ASP A 278 0.50 -2.05 20.06
CA ASP A 278 0.82 -3.48 20.11
C ASP A 278 1.29 -4.02 18.76
N ALA A 279 0.70 -3.52 17.68
CA ALA A 279 1.13 -3.84 16.32
C ALA A 279 2.54 -3.29 16.02
N LEU A 280 2.87 -2.08 16.47
CA LEU A 280 4.20 -1.50 16.30
C LEU A 280 5.26 -2.27 17.10
N VAL A 281 4.95 -2.66 18.34
CA VAL A 281 5.85 -3.48 19.19
C VAL A 281 6.07 -4.86 18.57
N MET A 282 5.00 -5.53 18.14
CA MET A 282 5.07 -6.83 17.47
C MET A 282 5.95 -6.76 16.21
N THR A 283 5.71 -5.77 15.36
CA THR A 283 6.50 -5.57 14.14
C THR A 283 7.97 -5.34 14.47
N GLY A 284 8.25 -4.51 15.45
CA GLY A 284 9.62 -4.27 15.93
C GLY A 284 10.31 -5.56 16.35
N ASN A 285 9.67 -6.37 17.20
CA ASN A 285 10.21 -7.63 17.69
C ASN A 285 10.49 -8.64 16.56
N ASN A 286 9.60 -8.72 15.58
CA ASN A 286 9.76 -9.67 14.46
C ASN A 286 10.80 -9.22 13.43
N THR A 287 11.20 -7.97 13.42
CA THR A 287 12.14 -7.42 12.44
C THR A 287 13.54 -7.19 12.97
N VAL A 288 13.74 -7.25 14.29
CA VAL A 288 15.07 -7.03 14.93
C VAL A 288 16.08 -8.10 14.54
N ALA A 289 15.65 -9.35 14.36
CA ALA A 289 16.54 -10.48 14.09
C ALA A 289 17.31 -10.37 12.76
N ASN A 290 16.79 -9.62 11.79
CA ASN A 290 17.32 -9.59 10.42
C ASN A 290 18.13 -8.33 10.07
N THR A 291 18.48 -7.51 11.04
CA THR A 291 19.33 -6.33 10.84
C THR A 291 20.73 -6.58 11.33
N GLU A 292 21.54 -7.23 10.54
CA GLU A 292 22.97 -7.32 10.83
C GLU A 292 23.58 -5.93 10.99
N GLY A 293 24.20 -5.70 12.16
CA GLY A 293 25.12 -4.59 12.40
C GLY A 293 24.51 -3.21 12.58
N SER A 294 23.19 -3.04 12.67
CA SER A 294 22.59 -1.76 13.01
C SER A 294 21.96 -1.79 14.40
N THR A 295 22.40 -0.86 15.26
CA THR A 295 21.65 -0.52 16.45
C THR A 295 20.35 0.15 16.02
N ARG A 296 19.22 -0.53 16.15
CA ARG A 296 17.90 0.08 15.96
C ARG A 296 17.57 0.93 17.16
N ALA A 297 18.07 2.15 17.19
CA ALA A 297 17.84 3.07 18.31
C ALA A 297 16.40 3.60 18.38
N TYR A 298 15.58 3.42 17.34
CA TYR A 298 14.28 4.11 17.20
C TYR A 298 13.20 3.22 16.64
N LEU A 299 12.89 2.11 17.31
CA LEU A 299 11.70 1.34 17.01
C LEU A 299 10.47 2.16 17.40
N ALA A 300 9.50 2.27 16.48
CA ALA A 300 8.31 3.07 16.71
C ALA A 300 7.51 2.58 17.93
N GLY A 301 7.43 1.26 18.14
CA GLY A 301 6.75 0.67 19.28
C GLY A 301 7.38 1.02 20.63
N ASP A 302 8.71 1.06 20.72
CA ASP A 302 9.44 1.38 21.94
C ASP A 302 9.29 2.85 22.35
N ASN A 303 9.10 3.72 21.38
CA ASN A 303 8.94 5.16 21.58
C ASN A 303 7.47 5.59 21.63
N PHE A 304 6.52 4.67 21.46
CA PHE A 304 5.11 4.98 21.48
C PHE A 304 4.62 5.26 22.89
N GLN A 305 3.98 6.41 23.08
CA GLN A 305 3.34 6.83 24.32
C GLN A 305 1.82 6.80 24.14
N THR A 306 1.16 5.87 24.81
CA THR A 306 -0.31 5.76 24.82
C THR A 306 -0.94 7.03 25.38
N GLY A 307 -2.00 7.48 24.75
CA GLY A 307 -2.69 8.72 25.07
C GLY A 307 -2.02 9.98 24.50
N LYS A 308 -0.94 9.81 23.71
CA LYS A 308 -0.27 10.89 22.99
C LYS A 308 -0.18 10.59 21.50
N HIS A 309 0.48 9.49 21.14
CA HIS A 309 0.87 9.23 19.75
C HIS A 309 -0.25 8.63 18.91
N GLU A 310 -1.43 8.44 19.47
CA GLU A 310 -2.65 8.15 18.70
C GLU A 310 -3.10 9.35 17.85
N LEU A 311 -2.82 10.55 18.34
CA LEU A 311 -3.10 11.81 17.64
C LEU A 311 -1.80 12.49 17.23
N PHE A 312 -1.89 13.42 16.32
CA PHE A 312 -0.81 14.37 16.03
C PHE A 312 -1.00 15.64 16.86
N PRO A 313 0.08 16.40 17.15
CA PRO A 313 -0.08 17.72 17.76
C PRO A 313 -0.85 18.64 16.81
N ILE A 314 -1.63 19.56 17.37
CA ILE A 314 -2.19 20.67 16.59
C ILE A 314 -1.00 21.52 16.12
N PRO A 315 -0.89 21.85 14.82
CA PRO A 315 0.21 22.67 14.32
C PRO A 315 0.33 23.98 15.05
N LEU A 316 1.55 24.40 15.37
CA LEU A 316 1.80 25.61 16.15
C LEU A 316 1.22 26.88 15.46
N ASP A 317 1.31 26.93 14.14
CA ASP A 317 0.78 28.04 13.35
C ASP A 317 -0.74 28.16 13.50
N GLU A 318 -1.48 27.05 13.60
CA GLU A 318 -2.92 27.03 13.87
C GLU A 318 -3.24 27.53 15.28
N ILE A 319 -2.46 27.11 16.28
CA ILE A 319 -2.62 27.58 17.68
C ILE A 319 -2.39 29.08 17.74
N GLN A 320 -1.39 29.58 17.04
CA GLN A 320 -1.06 31.02 17.03
C GLN A 320 -2.08 31.86 16.24
N ALA A 321 -2.65 31.31 15.18
CA ALA A 321 -3.61 32.01 14.33
C ALA A 321 -5.04 32.05 14.92
N ASN A 322 -5.39 31.07 15.76
CA ASN A 322 -6.73 30.94 16.32
C ASN A 322 -6.74 31.14 17.85
N PRO A 323 -7.20 32.31 18.35
CA PRO A 323 -7.22 32.56 19.79
C PRO A 323 -8.01 31.53 20.62
N LEU A 324 -8.96 30.81 20.01
CA LEU A 324 -9.70 29.75 20.69
C LEU A 324 -8.87 28.50 21.00
N LEU A 325 -7.72 28.37 20.34
CA LEU A 325 -6.76 27.26 20.56
C LEU A 325 -5.62 27.66 21.50
N GLU A 326 -5.61 28.88 22.02
CA GLU A 326 -4.56 29.35 22.92
C GLU A 326 -4.42 28.40 24.11
N ASN A 327 -3.19 27.95 24.38
CA ASN A 327 -2.85 26.97 25.40
C ASN A 327 -3.56 25.61 25.29
N THR A 328 -4.07 25.26 24.10
CA THR A 328 -4.68 23.96 23.82
C THR A 328 -3.82 23.16 22.86
N ASN A 329 -3.78 21.85 23.05
CA ASN A 329 -3.21 20.88 22.12
C ASN A 329 -3.88 19.52 22.35
N ASN A 330 -3.59 18.56 21.51
CA ASN A 330 -3.99 17.18 21.77
C ASN A 330 -3.27 16.66 23.04
N PRO A 331 -3.83 15.68 23.76
CA PRO A 331 -3.30 15.22 25.03
C PRO A 331 -1.81 14.93 25.00
N ASN A 332 -1.08 15.39 26.02
CA ASN A 332 0.35 15.15 26.23
C ASN A 332 1.32 15.79 25.20
N TYR A 333 0.84 16.79 24.44
CA TYR A 333 1.71 17.63 23.61
C TYR A 333 1.95 19.00 24.23
#